data_e31af05d76b3116c30d4b4ee88125cb8
#
_entry.id   e31af05d76b3116c30d4b4ee88125cb8
#
_cell.length_a   1.000
_cell.length_b   1.000
_cell.length_c   1.000
_cell.angle_alpha   90.00
_cell.angle_beta   90.00
_cell.angle_gamma   90.00
#
_symmetry.space_group_name_H-M   'P 1'
#
loop_
_entity.id
_entity.type
_entity.pdbx_description
1 polymer ?
#
loop_
_entity_poly.entity_id
_entity_poly.type
_entity_poly.pdbx_seq_one_letter_code
_entity_poly.pdbx_strand_id
1 'polypeptide(L)'
;FLIPNLPIAGDLNTWSGWPEAAARVAKVEQQVRAEGGRAFVFSPNYKISSLIRFYLPGQPRTYAQDIFGQKALQFDYFPLTSDLKGETGILVLSDQDQGELDLARLKPFFDRCALADMIQTEALGKPTRRVEIYRCTNYRGHPPRKAGGDQPAAE
;
A
#
# COMPACT_ATOMS: atom_id res chain seq x y z
N PHE A 1 10.24 15.08 -25.95
CA PHE A 1 11.03 16.30 -25.69
C PHE A 1 12.10 15.98 -24.65
N LEU A 2 13.28 15.66 -25.11
CA LEU A 2 14.46 15.59 -24.26
C LEU A 2 15.08 16.99 -24.23
N ILE A 3 14.95 17.66 -23.10
CA ILE A 3 15.75 18.85 -22.83
C ILE A 3 17.09 18.35 -22.29
N PRO A 4 18.21 18.57 -23.04
CA PRO A 4 19.54 18.18 -22.55
C PRO A 4 19.84 18.96 -21.26
N ASN A 5 20.31 18.27 -20.24
CA ASN A 5 20.71 18.79 -18.92
C ASN A 5 19.59 19.17 -17.94
N LEU A 6 18.38 18.66 -18.09
CA LEU A 6 17.45 18.69 -16.98
C LEU A 6 17.91 17.67 -15.93
N PRO A 7 18.08 18.04 -14.65
CA PRO A 7 18.35 17.06 -13.58
C PRO A 7 17.06 16.29 -13.27
N ILE A 8 16.76 15.32 -14.12
CA ILE A 8 15.54 14.53 -14.05
C ILE A 8 15.65 13.38 -13.02
N ALA A 9 16.81 13.24 -12.39
CA ALA A 9 17.15 12.03 -11.65
C ALA A 9 16.35 11.80 -10.36
N GLY A 10 15.83 12.84 -9.72
CA GLY A 10 15.06 12.68 -8.47
C GLY A 10 13.56 12.44 -8.68
N ASP A 11 12.95 13.22 -9.54
CA ASP A 11 11.50 13.28 -9.64
C ASP A 11 10.89 12.18 -10.51
N LEU A 12 11.58 11.74 -11.56
CA LEU A 12 11.12 10.63 -12.39
C LEU A 12 11.07 9.31 -11.64
N ASN A 13 11.98 9.11 -10.69
CA ASN A 13 11.99 7.93 -9.84
C ASN A 13 10.74 7.84 -8.94
N THR A 14 10.20 8.97 -8.53
CA THR A 14 9.00 9.02 -7.67
C THR A 14 7.74 8.63 -8.44
N TRP A 15 7.65 8.99 -9.72
CA TRP A 15 6.45 8.84 -10.52
C TRP A 15 6.47 7.68 -11.51
N SER A 16 7.65 7.11 -11.80
CA SER A 16 7.79 6.03 -12.77
C SER A 16 7.44 4.66 -12.19
N GLY A 17 6.88 3.81 -13.02
CA GLY A 17 6.63 2.39 -12.73
C GLY A 17 5.35 2.09 -11.95
N TRP A 18 4.58 3.09 -11.55
CA TRP A 18 3.34 2.88 -10.82
C TRP A 18 2.20 2.28 -11.66
N PRO A 19 2.05 2.60 -12.96
CA PRO A 19 1.07 1.91 -13.80
C PRO A 19 1.32 0.40 -13.87
N GLU A 20 2.56 -0.03 -14.02
CA GLU A 20 2.95 -1.45 -14.06
C GLU A 20 2.74 -2.12 -12.70
N ALA A 21 3.11 -1.44 -11.62
CA ALA A 21 2.88 -1.92 -10.26
C ALA A 21 1.37 -2.10 -9.98
N ALA A 22 0.55 -1.13 -10.35
CA ALA A 22 -0.90 -1.21 -10.20
C ALA A 22 -1.50 -2.35 -11.03
N ALA A 23 -1.02 -2.59 -12.24
CA ALA A 23 -1.46 -3.71 -13.07
C ALA A 23 -1.16 -5.06 -12.41
N ARG A 24 0.00 -5.21 -11.77
CA ARG A 24 0.36 -6.41 -11.02
C ARG A 24 -0.47 -6.57 -9.75
N VAL A 25 -0.74 -5.48 -9.04
CA VAL A 25 -1.64 -5.49 -7.88
C VAL A 25 -3.04 -5.92 -8.29
N ALA A 26 -3.58 -5.39 -9.39
CA ALA A 26 -4.88 -5.78 -9.92
C ALA A 26 -4.94 -7.28 -10.26
N LYS A 27 -3.86 -7.83 -10.79
CA LYS A 27 -3.75 -9.26 -11.09
C LYS A 27 -3.81 -10.12 -9.83
N VAL A 28 -3.09 -9.75 -8.78
CA VAL A 28 -3.13 -10.45 -7.49
C VAL A 28 -4.53 -10.36 -6.87
N GLU A 29 -5.15 -9.19 -6.93
CA GLU A 29 -6.52 -8.98 -6.45
C GLU A 29 -7.52 -9.89 -7.19
N GLN A 30 -7.42 -10.00 -8.50
CA GLN A 30 -8.26 -10.88 -9.31
C GLN A 30 -8.05 -12.36 -8.95
N GLN A 31 -6.83 -12.77 -8.67
CA GLN A 31 -6.53 -14.14 -8.22
C GLN A 31 -7.22 -14.45 -6.89
N VAL A 32 -7.18 -13.52 -5.93
CA VAL A 32 -7.88 -13.69 -4.64
C VAL A 32 -9.38 -13.81 -4.85
N ARG A 33 -9.97 -12.99 -5.70
CA ARG A 33 -11.41 -13.03 -6.01
C ARG A 33 -11.81 -14.30 -6.73
N ALA A 34 -10.97 -14.80 -7.64
CA ALA A 34 -11.19 -16.08 -8.33
C ALA A 34 -11.21 -17.28 -7.37
N GLU A 35 -10.50 -17.18 -6.26
CA GLU A 35 -10.51 -18.17 -5.16
C GLU A 35 -11.72 -18.00 -4.22
N GLY A 36 -12.63 -17.08 -4.49
CA GLY A 36 -13.83 -16.81 -3.69
C GLY A 36 -13.62 -15.85 -2.53
N GLY A 37 -12.42 -15.26 -2.39
CA GLY A 37 -12.08 -14.30 -1.35
C GLY A 37 -12.41 -12.86 -1.73
N ARG A 38 -12.41 -12.00 -0.71
CA ARG A 38 -12.40 -10.55 -0.87
C ARG A 38 -10.99 -10.03 -0.60
N ALA A 39 -10.62 -8.97 -1.30
CA ALA A 39 -9.30 -8.36 -1.16
C ALA A 39 -9.40 -6.85 -1.00
N PHE A 40 -8.48 -6.29 -0.25
CA PHE A 40 -8.24 -4.86 -0.17
C PHE A 40 -6.75 -4.57 -0.33
N VAL A 41 -6.43 -3.41 -0.87
CA VAL A 41 -5.04 -2.98 -1.13
C VAL A 41 -4.62 -1.98 -0.07
N PHE A 42 -3.42 -2.16 0.46
CA PHE A 42 -2.87 -1.25 1.45
C PHE A 42 -1.35 -1.13 1.34
N SER A 43 -0.85 -0.03 1.84
CA SER A 43 0.58 0.18 2.09
C SER A 43 0.73 1.00 3.37
N PRO A 44 1.76 0.76 4.18
CA PRO A 44 2.03 1.62 5.34
C PRO A 44 2.35 3.06 4.94
N ASN A 45 2.79 3.27 3.71
CA ASN A 45 3.03 4.59 3.17
C ASN A 45 1.80 5.09 2.40
N TYR A 46 1.17 6.18 2.90
CA TYR A 46 -0.02 6.75 2.28
C TYR A 46 0.20 7.22 0.83
N LYS A 47 1.41 7.63 0.48
CA LYS A 47 1.75 8.04 -0.89
C LYS A 47 1.64 6.86 -1.86
N ILE A 48 2.17 5.71 -1.46
CA ILE A 48 2.06 4.48 -2.25
C ILE A 48 0.60 4.07 -2.40
N SER A 49 -0.16 4.06 -1.31
CA SER A 49 -1.59 3.75 -1.35
C SER A 49 -2.36 4.65 -2.31
N SER A 50 -2.07 5.94 -2.29
CA SER A 50 -2.71 6.92 -3.19
C SER A 50 -2.32 6.72 -4.65
N LEU A 51 -1.05 6.45 -4.91
CA LEU A 51 -0.55 6.20 -6.27
C LEU A 51 -1.13 4.91 -6.86
N ILE A 52 -1.14 3.84 -6.09
CA ILE A 52 -1.74 2.58 -6.52
C ILE A 52 -3.23 2.76 -6.80
N ARG A 53 -3.97 3.43 -5.92
CA ARG A 53 -5.38 3.74 -6.15
C ARG A 53 -5.61 4.48 -7.47
N PHE A 54 -4.77 5.47 -7.75
CA PHE A 54 -4.91 6.28 -8.96
C PHE A 54 -4.82 5.45 -10.24
N TYR A 55 -3.92 4.48 -10.28
CA TYR A 55 -3.70 3.63 -11.45
C TYR A 55 -4.50 2.33 -11.46
N LEU A 56 -5.12 1.93 -10.35
CA LEU A 56 -5.98 0.75 -10.33
C LEU A 56 -7.26 0.97 -11.14
N PRO A 57 -7.72 -0.04 -11.91
CA PRO A 57 -9.01 0.02 -12.59
C PRO A 57 -10.15 0.31 -11.62
N GLY A 58 -10.98 1.30 -11.95
CA GLY A 58 -12.10 1.70 -11.10
C GLY A 58 -11.72 2.51 -9.87
N GLN A 59 -10.45 2.79 -9.65
CA GLN A 59 -9.91 3.57 -8.52
C GLN A 59 -10.53 3.16 -7.17
N PRO A 60 -10.44 1.87 -6.78
CA PRO A 60 -11.03 1.38 -5.55
C PRO A 60 -10.41 2.05 -4.35
N ARG A 61 -11.08 2.00 -3.22
CA ARG A 61 -10.50 2.46 -1.97
C ARG A 61 -9.25 1.64 -1.63
N THR A 62 -8.18 2.34 -1.31
CA THR A 62 -6.95 1.78 -0.75
C THR A 62 -6.78 2.24 0.69
N TYR A 63 -5.94 1.56 1.43
CA TYR A 63 -5.75 1.79 2.86
C TYR A 63 -4.27 2.08 3.15
N ALA A 64 -4.02 2.73 4.26
CA ALA A 64 -2.68 3.04 4.72
C ALA A 64 -2.51 2.60 6.19
N GLN A 65 -1.94 3.42 7.02
CA GLN A 65 -1.73 3.12 8.44
C GLN A 65 -3.03 2.99 9.25
N ASP A 66 -4.15 3.41 8.70
CA ASP A 66 -5.48 3.28 9.30
C ASP A 66 -5.86 1.82 9.60
N ILE A 67 -5.40 0.85 8.80
CA ILE A 67 -5.63 -0.57 9.08
C ILE A 67 -4.95 -1.06 10.36
N PHE A 68 -3.94 -0.34 10.85
CA PHE A 68 -3.25 -0.61 12.12
C PHE A 68 -3.81 0.20 13.29
N GLY A 69 -4.90 0.96 13.07
CA GLY A 69 -5.45 1.88 14.07
C GLY A 69 -4.66 3.17 14.26
N GLN A 70 -3.71 3.45 13.38
CA GLN A 70 -2.91 4.68 13.41
C GLN A 70 -3.55 5.78 12.57
N LYS A 71 -3.22 7.03 12.87
CA LYS A 71 -3.67 8.16 12.04
C LYS A 71 -3.02 8.08 10.66
N ALA A 72 -3.82 8.23 9.64
CA ALA A 72 -3.40 8.15 8.24
C ALA A 72 -3.84 9.36 7.42
N LEU A 73 -3.75 10.55 7.98
CA LEU A 73 -4.11 11.81 7.34
C LEU A 73 -5.55 11.78 6.79
N GLN A 74 -5.69 12.08 5.49
CA GLN A 74 -7.00 12.07 4.82
C GLN A 74 -7.73 10.73 4.85
N PHE A 75 -7.02 9.62 5.06
CA PHE A 75 -7.65 8.31 5.18
C PHE A 75 -8.47 8.16 6.48
N ASP A 76 -8.25 9.01 7.47
CA ASP A 76 -9.04 9.03 8.70
C ASP A 76 -10.49 9.50 8.48
N TYR A 77 -10.77 10.18 7.39
CA TYR A 77 -12.12 10.65 7.03
C TYR A 77 -12.98 9.57 6.37
N PHE A 78 -12.42 8.42 6.06
CA PHE A 78 -13.16 7.30 5.49
C PHE A 78 -13.75 6.42 6.59
N PRO A 79 -14.94 5.83 6.35
CA PRO A 79 -15.56 4.97 7.34
C PRO A 79 -14.71 3.74 7.64
N LEU A 80 -14.95 3.21 8.82
CA LEU A 80 -14.25 2.16 9.54
C LEU A 80 -13.68 1.02 8.69
N THR A 81 -12.49 0.59 9.04
CA THR A 81 -11.82 -0.60 8.52
C THR A 81 -12.38 -1.92 9.08
N SER A 82 -13.38 -1.83 9.98
CA SER A 82 -14.02 -3.01 10.60
C SER A 82 -14.65 -3.97 9.60
N ASP A 83 -15.11 -3.45 8.44
CA ASP A 83 -15.72 -4.27 7.39
C ASP A 83 -14.71 -5.12 6.62
N LEU A 84 -13.41 -4.91 6.85
CA LEU A 84 -12.34 -5.65 6.19
C LEU A 84 -11.96 -6.96 6.91
N LYS A 85 -12.51 -7.21 8.09
CA LYS A 85 -12.20 -8.42 8.86
C LYS A 85 -12.48 -9.68 8.05
N GLY A 86 -11.51 -10.59 8.04
CA GLY A 86 -11.56 -11.82 7.26
C GLY A 86 -11.13 -11.69 5.81
N GLU A 87 -10.95 -10.47 5.29
CA GLU A 87 -10.48 -10.24 3.93
C GLU A 87 -8.97 -10.46 3.79
N THR A 88 -8.55 -10.67 2.55
CA THR A 88 -7.13 -10.73 2.20
C THR A 88 -6.61 -9.33 1.93
N GLY A 89 -5.56 -8.93 2.64
CA GLY A 89 -4.83 -7.69 2.38
C GLY A 89 -3.76 -7.90 1.31
N ILE A 90 -3.71 -7.01 0.34
CA ILE A 90 -2.64 -6.95 -0.66
C ILE A 90 -1.73 -5.80 -0.26
N LEU A 91 -0.58 -6.15 0.30
CA LEU A 91 0.43 -5.21 0.76
C LEU A 91 1.34 -4.83 -0.39
N VAL A 92 1.52 -3.54 -0.59
CA VAL A 92 2.45 -2.99 -1.59
C VAL A 92 3.57 -2.26 -0.89
N LEU A 93 4.80 -2.72 -1.11
CA LEU A 93 6.02 -2.12 -0.59
C LEU A 93 6.93 -1.69 -1.73
N SER A 94 7.62 -0.58 -1.56
CA SER A 94 8.68 -0.12 -2.44
C SER A 94 10.02 -0.21 -1.73
N ASP A 95 11.08 -0.48 -2.46
CA ASP A 95 12.45 -0.48 -1.96
C ASP A 95 12.87 0.84 -1.31
N GLN A 96 12.24 1.94 -1.68
CA GLN A 96 12.48 3.27 -1.08
C GLN A 96 11.86 3.40 0.32
N ASP A 97 10.96 2.51 0.69
CA ASP A 97 10.28 2.49 1.99
C ASP A 97 10.79 1.36 2.89
N GLN A 98 11.88 0.70 2.50
CA GLN A 98 12.52 -0.33 3.31
C GLN A 98 13.03 0.26 4.62
N GLY A 99 12.48 -0.23 5.72
CA GLY A 99 12.76 0.22 7.08
C GLY A 99 11.53 0.73 7.83
N GLU A 100 10.46 1.10 7.13
CA GLU A 100 9.23 1.55 7.77
C GLU A 100 8.32 0.39 8.20
N LEU A 101 8.41 -0.77 7.55
CA LEU A 101 7.61 -1.94 7.89
C LEU A 101 8.46 -3.21 8.01
N ASP A 102 8.55 -3.73 9.21
CA ASP A 102 8.94 -5.10 9.46
C ASP A 102 7.71 -6.02 9.27
N LEU A 103 7.84 -7.04 8.44
CA LEU A 103 6.76 -8.02 8.22
C LEU A 103 6.33 -8.71 9.54
N ALA A 104 7.20 -8.78 10.54
CA ALA A 104 6.84 -9.26 11.86
C ALA A 104 5.76 -8.43 12.54
N ARG A 105 5.67 -7.13 12.22
CA ARG A 105 4.62 -6.23 12.72
C ARG A 105 3.22 -6.55 12.17
N LEU A 106 3.14 -7.31 11.09
CA LEU A 106 1.86 -7.72 10.51
C LEU A 106 1.23 -8.93 11.22
N LYS A 107 2.00 -9.67 11.98
CA LYS A 107 1.51 -10.88 12.69
C LYS A 107 0.27 -10.65 13.56
N PRO A 108 0.13 -9.53 14.28
CA PRO A 108 -1.09 -9.27 15.05
C PRO A 108 -2.33 -9.02 14.19
N PHE A 109 -2.15 -8.63 12.93
CA PHE A 109 -3.23 -8.17 12.06
C PHE A 109 -3.64 -9.18 11.00
N PHE A 110 -2.76 -10.10 10.65
CA PHE A 110 -2.98 -11.12 9.62
C PHE A 110 -2.49 -12.49 10.08
N ASP A 111 -3.09 -13.55 9.55
CA ASP A 111 -2.63 -14.91 9.83
C ASP A 111 -1.29 -15.20 9.16
N ARG A 112 -1.16 -14.80 7.91
CA ARG A 112 0.04 -15.05 7.11
C ARG A 112 0.19 -14.00 6.02
N CYS A 113 1.42 -13.49 5.84
CA CYS A 113 1.80 -12.68 4.69
C CYS A 113 2.89 -13.41 3.89
N ALA A 114 2.67 -13.56 2.60
CA ALA A 114 3.61 -14.20 1.69
C ALA A 114 3.80 -13.34 0.43
N LEU A 115 5.03 -13.32 -0.10
CA LEU A 115 5.32 -12.64 -1.35
C LEU A 115 4.50 -13.26 -2.49
N ALA A 116 3.70 -12.45 -3.14
CA ALA A 116 2.87 -12.87 -4.27
C ALA A 116 3.47 -12.49 -5.62
N ASP A 117 4.07 -11.31 -5.70
CA ASP A 117 4.70 -10.81 -6.92
C ASP A 117 5.78 -9.78 -6.58
N MET A 118 6.70 -9.58 -7.49
CA MET A 118 7.74 -8.56 -7.40
C MET A 118 8.01 -8.00 -8.79
N ILE A 119 8.13 -6.69 -8.88
CA ILE A 119 8.38 -6.00 -10.13
C ILE A 119 9.57 -5.05 -9.98
N GLN A 120 10.47 -5.07 -10.94
CA GLN A 120 11.51 -4.08 -11.12
C GLN A 120 11.10 -3.15 -12.25
N THR A 121 10.84 -1.90 -11.92
CA THR A 121 10.51 -0.88 -12.93
C THR A 121 11.78 -0.24 -13.50
N GLU A 122 11.67 0.26 -14.71
CA GLU A 122 12.76 0.91 -15.42
C GLU A 122 12.31 2.25 -16.00
N ALA A 123 13.22 3.19 -16.05
CA ALA A 123 13.07 4.44 -16.79
C ALA A 123 14.36 4.73 -17.54
N LEU A 124 14.26 5.03 -18.83
CA LEU A 124 15.41 5.32 -19.70
C LEU A 124 16.47 4.19 -19.67
N GLY A 125 16.04 2.93 -19.62
CA GLY A 125 16.91 1.76 -19.60
C GLY A 125 17.64 1.51 -18.27
N LYS A 126 17.30 2.25 -17.22
CA LYS A 126 17.87 2.08 -15.87
C LYS A 126 16.81 1.59 -14.88
N PRO A 127 17.16 0.66 -13.97
CA PRO A 127 16.25 0.26 -12.91
C PRO A 127 15.95 1.46 -11.99
N THR A 128 14.66 1.68 -11.72
CA THR A 128 14.23 2.83 -10.93
C THR A 128 13.69 2.40 -9.58
N ARG A 129 12.86 1.36 -9.55
CA ARG A 129 12.14 0.97 -8.34
C ARG A 129 11.88 -0.53 -8.33
N ARG A 130 12.00 -1.12 -7.16
CA ARG A 130 11.51 -2.47 -6.90
C ARG A 130 10.26 -2.38 -6.05
N VAL A 131 9.18 -2.97 -6.54
CA VAL A 131 7.91 -3.07 -5.82
C VAL A 131 7.66 -4.53 -5.47
N GLU A 132 7.39 -4.77 -4.21
CA GLU A 132 7.03 -6.08 -3.68
C GLU A 132 5.54 -6.09 -3.34
N ILE A 133 4.85 -7.13 -3.76
CA ILE A 133 3.42 -7.32 -3.53
C ILE A 133 3.24 -8.57 -2.68
N TYR A 134 2.71 -8.39 -1.47
CA TYR A 134 2.46 -9.47 -0.53
C TYR A 134 0.96 -9.75 -0.43
N ARG A 135 0.64 -11.00 -0.31
CA ARG A 135 -0.71 -11.47 0.00
C ARG A 135 -0.78 -11.82 1.48
N CYS A 136 -1.57 -11.05 2.22
CA CYS A 136 -1.76 -11.21 3.66
C CYS A 136 -3.18 -11.72 3.92
N THR A 137 -3.28 -12.94 4.45
CA THR A 137 -4.57 -13.64 4.62
C THR A 137 -5.19 -13.33 5.98
N ASN A 138 -6.52 -13.24 5.98
CA ASN A 138 -7.37 -13.09 7.16
C ASN A 138 -7.04 -11.87 8.02
N TYR A 139 -7.47 -10.70 7.58
CA TYR A 139 -7.34 -9.48 8.36
C TYR A 139 -8.16 -9.57 9.64
N ARG A 140 -7.50 -9.37 10.79
CA ARG A 140 -8.13 -9.48 12.13
C ARG A 140 -8.70 -8.17 12.66
N GLY A 141 -8.50 -7.07 11.92
CA GLY A 141 -8.83 -5.74 12.40
C GLY A 141 -7.77 -5.18 13.35
N HIS A 142 -8.03 -4.00 13.86
CA HIS A 142 -7.20 -3.35 14.86
C HIS A 142 -8.03 -3.08 16.12
N PRO A 143 -7.40 -2.97 17.32
CA PRO A 143 -8.12 -2.58 18.51
C PRO A 143 -8.75 -1.20 18.32
N PRO A 144 -9.92 -0.93 18.95
CA PRO A 144 -10.56 0.38 18.86
C PRO A 144 -9.61 1.47 19.35
N ARG A 145 -9.55 2.58 18.63
CA ARG A 145 -8.82 3.76 19.10
C ARG A 145 -9.39 4.17 20.44
N LYS A 146 -8.52 4.39 21.43
CA LYS A 146 -8.94 5.00 22.68
C LYS A 146 -9.46 6.40 22.35
N ALA A 147 -10.75 6.62 22.57
CA ALA A 147 -11.32 7.94 22.51
C ALA A 147 -10.63 8.81 23.60
N GLY A 148 -9.94 9.89 23.20
CA GLY A 148 -9.40 10.87 24.13
C GLY A 148 -7.94 10.71 24.54
N GLY A 149 -7.08 10.09 23.72
CA GLY A 149 -5.63 10.13 23.91
C GLY A 149 -5.03 11.40 23.33
N ASP A 150 -4.79 12.36 24.18
CA ASP A 150 -3.88 13.52 24.12
C ASP A 150 -3.72 14.25 22.77
N GLN A 151 -4.51 15.30 22.63
CA GLN A 151 -3.94 16.53 22.10
C GLN A 151 -2.96 17.06 23.15
N PRO A 152 -1.66 17.20 22.84
CA PRO A 152 -0.81 18.04 23.66
C PRO A 152 -1.41 19.43 23.62
N ALA A 153 -1.70 19.96 24.80
CA ALA A 153 -2.11 21.34 24.93
C ALA A 153 -1.09 22.22 24.22
N ALA A 154 -1.54 22.98 23.23
CA ALA A 154 -0.73 24.03 22.63
C ALA A 154 -0.53 25.09 23.72
N GLU A 155 0.68 25.22 24.23
CA GLU A 155 1.16 26.44 24.86
C GLU A 155 1.73 27.38 23.80
#